data_69851ebd78659b35c54cc32175e5dfd4
#
_entry.id   69851ebd78659b35c54cc32175e5dfd4
#
_cell.length_a   1.000
_cell.length_b   1.000
_cell.length_c   1.000
_cell.angle_alpha   90.00
_cell.angle_beta   90.00
_cell.angle_gamma   90.00
#
_symmetry.space_group_name_H-M   'P 1'
#
loop_
_entity.id
_entity.type
_entity.pdbx_description
1 polymer ?
#
loop_
_entity_poly.entity_id
_entity_poly.type
_entity_poly.pdbx_seq_one_letter_code
_entity_poly.pdbx_strand_id
1 'polypeptide(L)'
;RNNLGGQAFWSLGGLFLVDTPEQRRLGIRDSHDLALQDWMGTAGFDRDEDHWPREWAKAYVAFAAGEKRGWLQAMGHRLFPVVGWAERGGYDAMGHGNSVPRFHITWGTGPGVVEPFERRAREHAKTGRITFKFRHRVDALDMTGGAITGVSGKLLESSSESRGESSSRTETGDFAFKAQAV
;
A
#
# COMPACT_ATOMS: atom_id res chain seq x y z
N ARG A 1 -11.79 -4.19 -10.87
CA ARG A 1 -10.66 -3.93 -11.77
C ARG A 1 -10.24 -5.22 -12.47
N ASN A 2 -9.54 -5.10 -13.59
CA ASN A 2 -9.04 -6.25 -14.36
C ASN A 2 -7.59 -6.61 -13.99
N ASN A 3 -6.91 -5.73 -13.26
CA ASN A 3 -5.50 -5.85 -12.91
C ASN A 3 -5.29 -5.81 -11.40
N LEU A 4 -4.18 -6.38 -10.96
CA LEU A 4 -3.69 -6.25 -9.59
C LEU A 4 -3.11 -4.86 -9.34
N GLY A 5 -3.00 -4.46 -8.08
CA GLY A 5 -2.33 -3.24 -7.65
C GLY A 5 -3.24 -2.07 -7.27
N GLY A 6 -4.49 -2.05 -7.73
CA GLY A 6 -5.45 -1.00 -7.34
C GLY A 6 -4.91 0.41 -7.52
N GLN A 7 -4.99 1.24 -6.49
CA GLN A 7 -4.49 2.63 -6.51
C GLN A 7 -2.95 2.70 -6.57
N ALA A 8 -2.25 1.72 -6.01
CA ALA A 8 -0.79 1.70 -6.06
C ALA A 8 -0.25 1.65 -7.50
N PHE A 9 -0.96 0.99 -8.41
CA PHE A 9 -0.60 0.95 -9.83
C PHE A 9 -0.60 2.34 -10.48
N TRP A 10 -1.50 3.23 -10.08
CA TRP A 10 -1.66 4.58 -10.62
C TRP A 10 -0.85 5.64 -9.88
N SER A 11 -0.14 5.24 -8.82
CA SER A 11 0.65 6.16 -8.00
C SER A 11 1.94 6.58 -8.69
N LEU A 12 2.54 7.67 -8.19
CA LEU A 12 3.91 8.07 -8.57
C LEU A 12 4.97 7.06 -8.09
N GLY A 13 4.59 6.09 -7.25
CA GLY A 13 5.48 5.06 -6.76
C GLY A 13 6.46 5.53 -5.69
N GLY A 14 6.06 6.50 -4.89
CA GLY A 14 6.83 6.99 -3.76
C GLY A 14 6.72 6.08 -2.55
N LEU A 15 7.85 5.82 -1.92
CA LEU A 15 7.94 5.01 -0.71
C LEU A 15 8.60 5.82 0.41
N PHE A 16 7.98 5.78 1.59
CA PHE A 16 8.58 6.32 2.80
C PHE A 16 9.66 5.35 3.30
N LEU A 17 10.91 5.79 3.27
CA LEU A 17 12.07 5.08 3.80
C LEU A 17 12.93 6.06 4.59
N VAL A 18 13.67 5.55 5.58
CA VAL A 18 14.41 6.35 6.56
C VAL A 18 15.87 5.93 6.59
N ASP A 19 16.78 6.91 6.65
CA ASP A 19 18.22 6.73 6.76
C ASP A 19 18.82 5.78 5.71
N THR A 20 18.41 5.96 4.46
CA THR A 20 18.82 5.11 3.35
C THR A 20 20.18 5.51 2.77
N PRO A 21 20.87 4.57 2.07
CA PRO A 21 22.06 4.93 1.28
C PRO A 21 21.78 6.01 0.22
N GLU A 22 20.57 6.09 -0.31
CA GLU A 22 20.13 7.11 -1.25
C GLU A 22 20.11 8.49 -0.57
N GLN A 23 19.53 8.61 0.62
CA GLN A 23 19.54 9.84 1.42
C GLN A 23 20.97 10.26 1.74
N ARG A 24 21.80 9.35 2.24
CA ARG A 24 23.19 9.65 2.61
C ARG A 24 24.02 10.16 1.44
N ARG A 25 23.86 9.60 0.23
CA ARG A 25 24.54 10.08 -1.00
C ARG A 25 24.13 11.50 -1.40
N LEU A 26 22.92 11.89 -1.06
CA LEU A 26 22.40 13.25 -1.29
C LEU A 26 22.71 14.23 -0.13
N GLY A 27 23.47 13.80 0.88
CA GLY A 27 23.79 14.61 2.05
C GLY A 27 22.62 14.78 3.02
N ILE A 28 21.55 14.01 2.87
CA ILE A 28 20.38 14.03 3.75
C ILE A 28 20.71 13.19 4.99
N ARG A 29 20.65 13.85 6.17
CA ARG A 29 20.82 13.20 7.46
C ARG A 29 19.46 12.87 8.04
N ASP A 30 19.17 11.60 8.18
CA ASP A 30 17.92 11.10 8.71
C ASP A 30 18.17 10.06 9.81
N SER A 31 17.17 9.77 10.62
CA SER A 31 17.21 8.72 11.63
C SER A 31 15.80 8.23 11.97
N HIS A 32 15.71 7.05 12.58
CA HIS A 32 14.47 6.52 13.14
C HIS A 32 13.79 7.54 14.06
N ASP A 33 14.53 8.12 15.01
CA ASP A 33 13.97 9.01 16.02
C ASP A 33 13.45 10.31 15.40
N LEU A 34 14.18 10.88 14.44
CA LEU A 34 13.73 12.06 13.70
C LEU A 34 12.47 11.77 12.90
N ALA A 35 12.41 10.61 12.23
CA ALA A 35 11.24 10.21 11.45
C ALA A 35 10.02 9.95 12.34
N LEU A 36 10.21 9.33 13.48
CA LEU A 36 9.13 9.10 14.45
C LEU A 36 8.64 10.42 15.06
N GLN A 37 9.55 11.33 15.41
CA GLN A 37 9.18 12.65 15.89
C GLN A 37 8.36 13.43 14.87
N ASP A 38 8.77 13.44 13.60
CA ASP A 38 8.04 14.11 12.53
C ASP A 38 6.62 13.51 12.36
N TRP A 39 6.52 12.19 12.37
CA TRP A 39 5.24 11.51 12.23
C TRP A 39 4.30 11.83 13.38
N MET A 40 4.76 11.64 14.62
CA MET A 40 3.95 11.90 15.81
C MET A 40 3.55 13.38 15.93
N GLY A 41 4.43 14.29 15.55
CA GLY A 41 4.15 15.73 15.56
C GLY A 41 3.12 16.16 14.51
N THR A 42 2.89 15.37 13.47
CA THR A 42 1.97 15.71 12.37
C THR A 42 0.64 14.96 12.43
N ALA A 43 0.62 13.77 13.03
CA ALA A 43 -0.52 12.86 12.96
C ALA A 43 -1.73 13.31 13.80
N GLY A 44 -1.53 14.21 14.78
CA GLY A 44 -2.62 14.71 15.64
C GLY A 44 -3.28 13.60 16.47
N PHE A 45 -2.48 12.65 16.99
CA PHE A 45 -2.97 11.57 17.84
C PHE A 45 -3.36 12.09 19.23
N ASP A 46 -4.55 12.65 19.37
CA ASP A 46 -5.06 13.33 20.57
C ASP A 46 -6.30 12.66 21.19
N ARG A 47 -6.75 11.53 20.60
CA ARG A 47 -7.93 10.78 21.05
C ARG A 47 -7.56 9.39 21.57
N ASP A 48 -8.40 8.81 22.40
CA ASP A 48 -8.24 7.44 22.93
C ASP A 48 -8.26 6.39 21.80
N GLU A 49 -9.09 6.61 20.78
CA GLU A 49 -9.18 5.76 19.58
C GLU A 49 -7.89 5.73 18.76
N ASP A 50 -6.98 6.70 18.96
CA ASP A 50 -5.71 6.79 18.24
C ASP A 50 -4.63 5.82 18.79
N HIS A 51 -4.96 4.96 19.75
CA HIS A 51 -4.03 3.97 20.30
C HIS A 51 -3.40 3.10 19.19
N TRP A 52 -4.22 2.42 18.39
CA TRP A 52 -3.70 1.56 17.32
C TRP A 52 -3.02 2.31 16.17
N PRO A 53 -3.52 3.42 15.65
CA PRO A 53 -2.80 4.28 14.72
C PRO A 53 -1.42 4.69 15.22
N ARG A 54 -1.26 5.01 16.51
CA ARG A 54 0.00 5.36 17.14
C ARG A 54 0.97 4.19 17.17
N GLU A 55 0.51 2.99 17.54
CA GLU A 55 1.32 1.78 17.53
C GLU A 55 1.73 1.38 16.10
N TRP A 56 0.84 1.51 15.13
CA TRP A 56 1.17 1.30 13.72
C TRP A 56 2.20 2.29 13.20
N ALA A 57 2.14 3.57 13.59
CA ALA A 57 3.15 4.57 13.21
C ALA A 57 4.54 4.18 13.72
N LYS A 58 4.65 3.77 14.99
CA LYS A 58 5.91 3.27 15.58
C LYS A 58 6.46 2.06 14.81
N ALA A 59 5.62 1.04 14.60
CA ALA A 59 6.00 -0.17 13.89
C ALA A 59 6.42 0.14 12.44
N TYR A 60 5.69 1.00 11.74
CA TYR A 60 6.00 1.36 10.37
C TYR A 60 7.28 2.17 10.22
N VAL A 61 7.55 3.12 11.11
CA VAL A 61 8.80 3.89 11.10
C VAL A 61 9.99 2.98 11.40
N ALA A 62 9.86 2.06 12.37
CA ALA A 62 10.90 1.07 12.67
C ALA A 62 11.18 0.18 11.45
N PHE A 63 10.15 -0.31 10.77
CA PHE A 63 10.29 -1.08 9.54
C PHE A 63 10.94 -0.28 8.41
N ALA A 64 10.54 0.99 8.24
CA ALA A 64 11.07 1.88 7.20
C ALA A 64 12.54 2.28 7.41
N ALA A 65 12.98 2.38 8.66
CA ALA A 65 14.37 2.64 9.02
C ALA A 65 15.24 1.37 9.02
N GLY A 66 14.60 0.20 9.13
CA GLY A 66 15.26 -1.10 9.23
C GLY A 66 15.20 -1.90 7.92
N GLU A 67 14.40 -2.95 7.96
CA GLU A 67 14.44 -4.01 6.94
C GLU A 67 13.69 -3.72 5.65
N LYS A 68 12.76 -2.75 5.63
CA LYS A 68 11.84 -2.51 4.50
C LYS A 68 12.56 -2.39 3.16
N ARG A 69 13.63 -1.58 3.11
CA ARG A 69 14.39 -1.36 1.87
C ARG A 69 15.03 -2.66 1.36
N GLY A 70 15.72 -3.39 2.24
CA GLY A 70 16.36 -4.65 1.90
C GLY A 70 15.36 -5.73 1.46
N TRP A 71 14.23 -5.82 2.17
CA TRP A 71 13.15 -6.73 1.85
C TRP A 71 12.55 -6.46 0.46
N LEU A 72 12.28 -5.20 0.12
CA LEU A 72 11.80 -4.81 -1.21
C LEU A 72 12.81 -5.12 -2.31
N GLN A 73 14.09 -4.84 -2.08
CA GLN A 73 15.16 -5.14 -3.04
C GLN A 73 15.33 -6.65 -3.27
N ALA A 74 15.20 -7.46 -2.24
CA ALA A 74 15.23 -8.93 -2.35
C ALA A 74 14.08 -9.47 -3.22
N MET A 75 12.97 -8.73 -3.34
CA MET A 75 11.88 -9.04 -4.25
C MET A 75 12.09 -8.50 -5.68
N GLY A 76 13.20 -7.81 -5.94
CA GLY A 76 13.51 -7.21 -7.23
C GLY A 76 13.03 -5.78 -7.42
N HIS A 77 12.56 -5.13 -6.35
CA HIS A 77 12.19 -3.72 -6.38
C HIS A 77 13.43 -2.83 -6.58
N ARG A 78 13.31 -1.79 -7.39
CA ARG A 78 14.40 -0.83 -7.65
C ARG A 78 13.97 0.60 -7.37
N LEU A 79 14.83 1.33 -6.66
CA LEU A 79 14.65 2.75 -6.41
C LEU A 79 15.36 3.59 -7.48
N PHE A 80 14.72 4.67 -7.88
CA PHE A 80 15.34 5.75 -8.63
C PHE A 80 16.31 6.52 -7.70
N PRO A 81 17.48 7.00 -8.16
CA PRO A 81 18.49 7.60 -7.29
C PRO A 81 18.14 9.04 -6.88
N VAL A 82 16.89 9.28 -6.53
CA VAL A 82 16.37 10.57 -6.06
C VAL A 82 15.51 10.35 -4.83
N VAL A 83 15.68 11.23 -3.84
CA VAL A 83 14.81 11.30 -2.67
C VAL A 83 14.18 12.67 -2.63
N GLY A 84 12.87 12.72 -2.75
CA GLY A 84 12.09 13.94 -2.78
C GLY A 84 11.39 14.24 -1.45
N TRP A 85 10.73 15.38 -1.45
CA TRP A 85 9.81 15.79 -0.41
C TRP A 85 8.44 15.18 -0.66
N ALA A 86 7.83 14.62 0.39
CA ALA A 86 6.40 14.33 0.47
C ALA A 86 5.78 15.29 1.48
N GLU A 87 4.64 14.98 2.01
CA GLU A 87 3.89 15.83 2.94
C GLU A 87 4.80 16.51 3.97
N ARG A 88 4.67 17.82 4.05
CA ARG A 88 5.41 18.66 4.99
C ARG A 88 4.55 19.20 6.13
N GLY A 89 3.39 18.58 6.33
CA GLY A 89 2.41 19.10 7.25
C GLY A 89 1.70 20.34 6.71
N GLY A 90 0.83 20.89 7.49
CA GLY A 90 0.02 22.05 7.14
C GLY A 90 -1.39 21.91 7.68
N TYR A 91 -2.24 22.90 7.41
CA TYR A 91 -3.60 22.98 7.93
C TYR A 91 -3.61 22.86 9.47
N ASP A 92 -4.29 21.85 10.00
CA ASP A 92 -4.42 21.61 11.44
C ASP A 92 -3.34 20.69 12.01
N ALA A 93 -2.31 20.34 11.23
CA ALA A 93 -1.21 19.51 11.70
C ALA A 93 -0.41 20.19 12.82
N MET A 94 -0.12 19.45 13.88
CA MET A 94 0.62 19.95 15.04
C MET A 94 2.10 20.22 14.71
N GLY A 95 2.67 19.47 13.75
CA GLY A 95 4.04 19.59 13.27
C GLY A 95 4.11 19.91 11.79
N HIS A 96 5.31 20.14 11.30
CA HIS A 96 5.58 20.52 9.91
C HIS A 96 5.74 19.33 8.96
N GLY A 97 5.47 18.11 9.41
CA GLY A 97 5.64 16.88 8.64
C GLY A 97 7.09 16.43 8.52
N ASN A 98 7.47 15.89 7.39
CA ASN A 98 8.84 15.45 7.16
C ASN A 98 9.82 16.63 7.23
N SER A 99 10.75 16.61 8.18
CA SER A 99 11.82 17.60 8.33
C SER A 99 12.97 17.41 7.34
N VAL A 100 13.04 16.22 6.73
CA VAL A 100 13.98 15.86 5.66
C VAL A 100 13.27 15.11 4.54
N PRO A 101 13.82 15.08 3.31
CA PRO A 101 13.25 14.30 2.21
C PRO A 101 13.25 12.80 2.53
N ARG A 102 12.08 12.15 2.43
CA ARG A 102 11.89 10.69 2.65
C ARG A 102 11.12 9.99 1.54
N PHE A 103 10.74 10.73 0.49
CA PHE A 103 9.98 10.20 -0.62
C PHE A 103 10.92 9.56 -1.64
N HIS A 104 11.07 8.24 -1.56
CA HIS A 104 11.91 7.46 -2.47
C HIS A 104 11.08 7.01 -3.67
N ILE A 105 11.49 7.41 -4.86
CA ILE A 105 10.77 7.11 -6.09
C ILE A 105 11.16 5.73 -6.60
N THR A 106 10.19 4.91 -6.96
CA THR A 106 10.39 3.60 -7.58
C THR A 106 10.65 3.73 -9.07
N TRP A 107 11.61 2.98 -9.60
CA TRP A 107 11.71 2.78 -11.04
C TRP A 107 10.43 2.16 -11.59
N GLY A 108 9.84 2.79 -12.63
CA GLY A 108 8.57 2.37 -13.19
C GLY A 108 7.35 2.87 -12.42
N THR A 109 7.56 3.77 -11.45
CA THR A 109 6.48 4.42 -10.69
C THR A 109 5.54 3.40 -10.02
N GLY A 110 4.23 3.61 -10.03
CA GLY A 110 3.23 2.71 -9.45
C GLY A 110 3.30 1.26 -9.96
N PRO A 111 3.38 1.02 -11.29
CA PRO A 111 3.62 -0.32 -11.81
C PRO A 111 4.87 -0.99 -11.22
N GLY A 112 5.96 -0.26 -11.05
CA GLY A 112 7.19 -0.78 -10.44
C GLY A 112 7.05 -1.13 -8.95
N VAL A 113 6.15 -0.45 -8.21
CA VAL A 113 5.80 -0.83 -6.83
C VAL A 113 5.04 -2.14 -6.81
N VAL A 114 4.10 -2.32 -7.75
CA VAL A 114 3.18 -3.47 -7.77
C VAL A 114 3.84 -4.74 -8.31
N GLU A 115 4.70 -4.62 -9.32
CA GLU A 115 5.27 -5.75 -10.06
C GLU A 115 5.90 -6.85 -9.19
N PRO A 116 6.75 -6.56 -8.18
CA PRO A 116 7.35 -7.61 -7.36
C PRO A 116 6.33 -8.45 -6.61
N PHE A 117 5.26 -7.82 -6.13
CA PHE A 117 4.16 -8.47 -5.41
C PHE A 117 3.26 -9.26 -6.36
N GLU A 118 2.90 -8.66 -7.50
CA GLU A 118 2.09 -9.30 -8.53
C GLU A 118 2.77 -10.57 -9.04
N ARG A 119 4.06 -10.52 -9.35
CA ARG A 119 4.83 -11.68 -9.80
C ARG A 119 4.74 -12.83 -8.80
N ARG A 120 5.00 -12.57 -7.51
CA ARG A 120 4.88 -13.59 -6.45
C ARG A 120 3.48 -14.14 -6.31
N ALA A 121 2.48 -13.27 -6.31
CA ALA A 121 1.09 -13.71 -6.22
C ALA A 121 0.69 -14.59 -7.40
N ARG A 122 1.13 -14.25 -8.62
CA ARG A 122 0.89 -15.07 -9.82
C ARG A 122 1.63 -16.42 -9.79
N GLU A 123 2.83 -16.50 -9.20
CA GLU A 123 3.52 -17.77 -8.96
C GLU A 123 2.69 -18.69 -8.05
N HIS A 124 2.15 -18.16 -6.97
CA HIS A 124 1.24 -18.90 -6.09
C HIS A 124 -0.10 -19.25 -6.76
N ALA A 125 -0.59 -18.42 -7.66
CA ALA A 125 -1.78 -18.73 -8.43
C ALA A 125 -1.59 -19.93 -9.38
N LYS A 126 -0.39 -20.06 -9.98
CA LYS A 126 -0.06 -21.23 -10.83
C LYS A 126 -0.08 -22.55 -10.05
N THR A 127 0.15 -22.51 -8.75
CA THR A 127 0.08 -23.69 -7.87
C THR A 127 -1.27 -23.88 -7.19
N GLY A 128 -2.27 -23.09 -7.55
CA GLY A 128 -3.63 -23.15 -6.99
C GLY A 128 -3.77 -22.58 -5.56
N ARG A 129 -2.71 -21.98 -5.00
CA ARG A 129 -2.76 -21.37 -3.66
C ARG A 129 -3.51 -20.05 -3.62
N ILE A 130 -3.58 -19.33 -4.75
CA ILE A 130 -4.29 -18.07 -4.90
C ILE A 130 -5.20 -18.17 -6.11
N THR A 131 -6.45 -17.72 -5.96
CA THR A 131 -7.38 -17.53 -7.07
C THR A 131 -7.79 -16.06 -7.12
N PHE A 132 -7.48 -15.39 -8.22
CA PHE A 132 -7.89 -14.00 -8.44
C PHE A 132 -9.32 -13.97 -9.00
N LYS A 133 -10.16 -13.15 -8.38
CA LYS A 133 -11.54 -12.88 -8.83
C LYS A 133 -11.64 -11.40 -9.20
N PHE A 134 -11.31 -11.10 -10.46
CA PHE A 134 -11.42 -9.75 -10.99
C PHE A 134 -12.88 -9.38 -11.24
N ARG A 135 -13.17 -8.08 -11.24
CA ARG A 135 -14.49 -7.52 -11.52
C ARG A 135 -15.59 -8.00 -10.55
N HIS A 136 -15.22 -8.47 -9.37
CA HIS A 136 -16.14 -8.81 -8.29
C HIS A 136 -16.18 -7.62 -7.32
N ARG A 137 -17.34 -6.98 -7.19
CA ARG A 137 -17.57 -5.92 -6.20
C ARG A 137 -18.21 -6.57 -4.98
N VAL A 138 -17.50 -6.58 -3.87
CA VAL A 138 -18.03 -7.04 -2.59
C VAL A 138 -18.95 -5.94 -2.03
N ASP A 139 -20.20 -6.29 -1.76
CA ASP A 139 -21.21 -5.39 -1.24
C ASP A 139 -21.59 -5.73 0.21
N ALA A 140 -21.41 -7.01 0.63
CA ALA A 140 -21.75 -7.46 1.96
C ALA A 140 -20.74 -8.48 2.53
N LEU A 141 -20.65 -8.49 3.84
CA LEU A 141 -20.00 -9.53 4.63
C LEU A 141 -21.08 -10.48 5.14
N ASP A 142 -20.97 -11.77 4.81
CA ASP A 142 -21.91 -12.78 5.26
C ASP A 142 -21.55 -13.24 6.68
N MET A 143 -22.51 -13.22 7.58
CA MET A 143 -22.30 -13.54 9.00
C MET A 143 -23.13 -14.75 9.42
N THR A 144 -22.52 -15.66 10.16
CA THR A 144 -23.20 -16.81 10.77
C THR A 144 -22.66 -17.01 12.20
N GLY A 145 -23.55 -17.10 13.18
CA GLY A 145 -23.17 -17.33 14.56
C GLY A 145 -22.27 -16.27 15.17
N GLY A 146 -22.36 -15.01 14.71
CA GLY A 146 -21.51 -13.90 15.20
C GLY A 146 -20.11 -13.82 14.55
N ALA A 147 -19.79 -14.69 13.60
CA ALA A 147 -18.53 -14.68 12.86
C ALA A 147 -18.78 -14.40 11.37
N ILE A 148 -17.84 -13.70 10.73
CA ILE A 148 -17.85 -13.53 9.28
C ILE A 148 -17.45 -14.85 8.62
N THR A 149 -18.31 -15.35 7.73
CA THR A 149 -18.19 -16.65 7.07
C THR A 149 -18.10 -16.59 5.56
N GLY A 150 -18.17 -15.37 5.01
CA GLY A 150 -18.11 -15.18 3.57
C GLY A 150 -18.28 -13.74 3.13
N VAL A 151 -18.30 -13.57 1.84
CA VAL A 151 -18.60 -12.30 1.16
C VAL A 151 -19.54 -12.51 0.00
N SER A 152 -20.40 -11.54 -0.25
CA SER A 152 -21.30 -11.54 -1.41
C SER A 152 -21.31 -10.18 -2.12
N GLY A 153 -21.76 -10.16 -3.36
CA GLY A 153 -21.78 -8.95 -4.16
C GLY A 153 -22.09 -9.18 -5.62
N LYS A 154 -21.62 -8.25 -6.47
CA LYS A 154 -21.96 -8.18 -7.89
C LYS A 154 -20.77 -8.46 -8.79
N LEU A 155 -21.03 -9.21 -9.85
CA LEU A 155 -20.14 -9.32 -10.99
C LEU A 155 -20.29 -8.08 -11.86
N LEU A 156 -19.17 -7.47 -12.22
CA LEU A 156 -19.16 -6.31 -13.10
C LEU A 156 -18.68 -6.73 -14.50
N GLU A 157 -19.25 -6.11 -15.52
CA GLU A 157 -18.85 -6.31 -16.90
C GLU A 157 -17.34 -6.17 -17.07
N SER A 158 -16.73 -7.09 -17.81
CA SER A 158 -15.32 -7.05 -18.20
C SER A 158 -15.20 -6.50 -19.61
N SER A 159 -14.46 -5.43 -19.82
CA SER A 159 -14.15 -4.98 -21.17
C SER A 159 -13.08 -5.88 -21.79
N SER A 160 -13.20 -6.11 -23.09
CA SER A 160 -12.21 -6.85 -23.89
C SER A 160 -10.96 -6.01 -24.23
N GLU A 161 -10.88 -4.78 -23.80
CA GLU A 161 -9.75 -3.91 -24.05
C GLU A 161 -8.50 -4.35 -23.29
N SER A 162 -7.52 -4.79 -24.04
CA SER A 162 -6.32 -5.49 -23.55
C SER A 162 -5.33 -4.63 -22.75
N ARG A 163 -5.58 -3.35 -22.56
CA ARG A 163 -4.72 -2.41 -21.80
C ARG A 163 -5.45 -1.36 -20.96
N GLY A 164 -6.78 -1.28 -21.03
CA GLY A 164 -7.59 -0.35 -20.25
C GLY A 164 -8.23 -1.04 -19.05
N GLU A 165 -8.24 -0.39 -17.90
CA GLU A 165 -9.17 -0.79 -16.86
C GLU A 165 -10.58 -0.51 -17.37
N SER A 166 -11.43 -1.54 -17.44
CA SER A 166 -12.84 -1.30 -17.66
C SER A 166 -13.36 -0.41 -16.53
N SER A 167 -13.82 0.76 -16.89
CA SER A 167 -14.52 1.68 -16.00
C SER A 167 -16.00 1.31 -15.85
N SER A 168 -16.49 0.35 -16.66
CA SER A 168 -17.90 -0.10 -16.61
C SER A 168 -18.24 -0.56 -15.19
N ARG A 169 -19.38 -0.10 -14.71
CA ARG A 169 -20.01 -0.53 -13.47
C ARG A 169 -21.28 -1.33 -13.71
N THR A 170 -21.52 -1.73 -14.98
CA THR A 170 -22.65 -2.56 -15.34
C THR A 170 -22.58 -3.90 -14.62
N GLU A 171 -23.62 -4.22 -13.91
CA GLU A 171 -23.76 -5.48 -13.19
C GLU A 171 -24.21 -6.58 -14.15
N THR A 172 -23.54 -7.73 -14.11
CA THR A 172 -23.80 -8.86 -14.99
C THR A 172 -24.28 -10.10 -14.25
N GLY A 173 -24.22 -10.08 -12.91
CA GLY A 173 -24.68 -11.18 -12.06
C GLY A 173 -24.28 -10.99 -10.61
N ASP A 174 -24.57 -11.99 -9.82
CA ASP A 174 -24.27 -12.06 -8.40
C ASP A 174 -23.16 -13.09 -8.12
N PHE A 175 -22.48 -12.94 -6.99
CA PHE A 175 -21.60 -13.97 -6.46
C PHE A 175 -21.69 -14.04 -4.94
N ALA A 176 -21.36 -15.21 -4.40
CA ALA A 176 -21.09 -15.41 -2.98
C ALA A 176 -19.92 -16.38 -2.81
N PHE A 177 -19.02 -16.06 -1.90
CA PHE A 177 -17.91 -16.94 -1.50
C PHE A 177 -17.98 -17.19 -0.01
N LYS A 178 -17.85 -18.45 0.37
CA LYS A 178 -17.67 -18.85 1.77
C LYS A 178 -16.17 -18.95 2.09
N ALA A 179 -15.79 -18.54 3.30
CA ALA A 179 -14.41 -18.60 3.79
C ALA A 179 -14.39 -18.90 5.28
N GLN A 180 -13.29 -19.49 5.75
CA GLN A 180 -13.03 -19.71 7.17
C GLN A 180 -12.53 -18.42 7.85
N ALA A 181 -12.00 -17.49 7.08
CA ALA A 181 -11.60 -16.15 7.49
C ALA A 181 -11.83 -15.16 6.34
N VAL A 182 -12.24 -13.95 6.68
CA VAL A 182 -12.50 -12.85 5.73
C VAL A 182 -11.81 -11.58 6.19
#